data_2b4a1aa8f9ab52211c23aba6536370fe
#
_entry.id   2b4a1aa8f9ab52211c23aba6536370fe
#
_cell.length_a   1.000
_cell.length_b   1.000
_cell.length_c   1.000
_cell.angle_alpha   90.00
_cell.angle_beta   90.00
_cell.angle_gamma   90.00
#
_symmetry.space_group_name_H-M   'P 1'
#
loop_
_entity.id
_entity.type
_entity.pdbx_description
1 polymer ?
#
loop_
_entity_poly.entity_id
_entity_poly.type
_entity_poly.pdbx_seq_one_letter_code
_entity_poly.pdbx_strand_id
1 'polypeptide(L)'
;MKQIAAILTEYRHYSHADVIVGKFLKGFPTDEGMRPARVRIASMYVDQFPAADMSRDMASAYNVPIFGSIRQALTLGGDSLAVDGVLIIGEHGDYPWNELEQHLYPRKYFMEQVCGVFAQSGRAVPVFNDKHLSYNWADARWMYDRARQLGAPYMAGSSLPLGYRSPWVEHALDTPLREAVAIGYSGLDVYGFHALETLQCMVERRIGGETGVAAVTCLEGDAVWQAARAGRWSRQLAEAATAQIPGVAGVPLEEVLLGPAVFLIEYRDGFRGAVLMCVEREGGFETFGYAARVGGDGGSEVQACEVFLGGDPHPHFSYLSLNVEEMFVTGKPSYPVERTLLTTGILEAALISRHRGHVRVETPHLDVTYRSYESVPWRPTGPRPVGASATPWA
;
A
#
# COMPACT_ATOMS: atom_id res chain seq x y z
N MET A 1 -14.55 -17.64 -17.45
CA MET A 1 -13.50 -16.95 -16.71
C MET A 1 -13.81 -15.47 -16.79
N LYS A 2 -13.80 -14.73 -15.65
CA LYS A 2 -14.09 -13.29 -15.62
C LYS A 2 -12.99 -12.51 -16.36
N GLN A 3 -13.37 -11.40 -16.97
CA GLN A 3 -12.52 -10.55 -17.81
C GLN A 3 -12.16 -9.26 -17.07
N ILE A 4 -10.87 -8.91 -17.01
CA ILE A 4 -10.37 -7.77 -16.27
C ILE A 4 -9.69 -6.79 -17.22
N ALA A 5 -9.96 -5.50 -17.09
CA ALA A 5 -9.21 -4.45 -17.75
C ALA A 5 -8.07 -3.96 -16.84
N ALA A 6 -6.89 -3.76 -17.40
CA ALA A 6 -5.76 -3.13 -16.70
C ALA A 6 -5.50 -1.72 -17.26
N ILE A 7 -5.54 -0.73 -16.38
CA ILE A 7 -5.34 0.69 -16.68
C ILE A 7 -4.00 1.11 -16.05
N LEU A 8 -3.01 1.38 -16.89
CA LEU A 8 -1.62 1.49 -16.50
C LEU A 8 -1.05 2.85 -16.87
N THR A 9 -0.15 3.38 -16.05
CA THR A 9 0.69 4.53 -16.42
C THR A 9 1.77 4.10 -17.41
N GLU A 10 2.56 3.09 -17.07
CA GLU A 10 3.58 2.47 -17.93
C GLU A 10 3.76 0.98 -17.61
N TYR A 11 4.40 0.21 -18.46
CA TYR A 11 4.71 -1.19 -18.22
C TYR A 11 6.17 -1.48 -18.61
N ARG A 12 7.06 -1.51 -17.66
CA ARG A 12 8.47 -1.89 -17.81
C ARG A 12 8.87 -2.92 -16.76
N HIS A 13 10.03 -3.53 -16.95
CA HIS A 13 10.54 -4.54 -16.03
C HIS A 13 10.60 -4.01 -14.57
N TYR A 14 10.10 -4.80 -13.64
CA TYR A 14 9.94 -4.49 -12.22
C TYR A 14 9.07 -3.25 -11.89
N SER A 15 8.35 -2.68 -12.87
CA SER A 15 7.31 -1.72 -12.55
C SER A 15 6.14 -2.40 -11.82
N HIS A 16 5.28 -1.62 -11.15
CA HIS A 16 4.08 -2.16 -10.53
C HIS A 16 3.14 -2.86 -11.53
N ALA A 17 3.11 -2.41 -12.79
CA ALA A 17 2.42 -3.13 -13.85
C ALA A 17 3.01 -4.53 -14.06
N ASP A 18 4.33 -4.68 -14.11
CA ASP A 18 4.98 -5.99 -14.28
C ASP A 18 4.71 -6.91 -13.09
N VAL A 19 4.95 -6.43 -11.88
CA VAL A 19 4.81 -7.27 -10.67
C VAL A 19 3.37 -7.53 -10.24
N ILE A 20 2.37 -6.84 -10.80
CA ILE A 20 0.95 -7.08 -10.56
C ILE A 20 0.29 -7.71 -11.78
N VAL A 21 0.23 -7.01 -12.95
CA VAL A 21 -0.42 -7.54 -14.16
C VAL A 21 0.31 -8.77 -14.67
N GLY A 22 1.64 -8.79 -14.59
CA GLY A 22 2.46 -9.96 -14.96
C GLY A 22 2.03 -11.23 -14.20
N LYS A 23 1.60 -11.11 -12.92
CA LYS A 23 1.11 -12.27 -12.16
C LYS A 23 -0.24 -12.80 -12.68
N PHE A 24 -1.13 -11.94 -13.14
CA PHE A 24 -2.38 -12.37 -13.79
C PHE A 24 -2.13 -13.02 -15.16
N LEU A 25 -1.03 -12.67 -15.84
CA LEU A 25 -0.66 -13.23 -17.13
C LEU A 25 0.13 -14.54 -17.02
N LYS A 26 1.14 -14.57 -16.13
CA LYS A 26 2.09 -15.69 -15.97
C LYS A 26 1.68 -16.69 -14.89
N GLY A 27 0.83 -16.30 -13.94
CA GLY A 27 0.51 -17.04 -12.72
C GLY A 27 1.14 -16.43 -11.47
N PHE A 28 0.70 -16.89 -10.31
CA PHE A 28 1.11 -16.38 -9.00
C PHE A 28 2.12 -17.34 -8.35
N PRO A 29 3.41 -16.96 -8.23
CA PRO A 29 4.35 -17.73 -7.42
C PRO A 29 3.96 -17.60 -5.94
N THR A 30 3.67 -18.74 -5.29
CA THR A 30 3.34 -18.86 -3.86
C THR A 30 4.23 -19.85 -3.16
N ASP A 31 4.18 -19.89 -1.84
CA ASP A 31 4.93 -20.86 -1.03
C ASP A 31 4.54 -22.32 -1.33
N GLU A 32 3.31 -22.54 -1.81
CA GLU A 32 2.77 -23.85 -2.18
C GLU A 32 3.01 -24.21 -3.67
N GLY A 33 3.64 -23.32 -4.45
CA GLY A 33 3.91 -23.51 -5.88
C GLY A 33 3.28 -22.43 -6.76
N MET A 34 3.34 -22.63 -8.08
CA MET A 34 2.72 -21.73 -9.06
C MET A 34 1.21 -21.94 -9.09
N ARG A 35 0.44 -20.87 -8.96
CA ARG A 35 -1.02 -20.88 -9.09
C ARG A 35 -1.45 -20.18 -10.38
N PRO A 36 -2.26 -20.82 -11.22
CA PRO A 36 -2.82 -20.15 -12.40
C PRO A 36 -3.87 -19.11 -11.98
N ALA A 37 -3.99 -18.04 -12.77
CA ALA A 37 -5.03 -17.05 -12.56
C ALA A 37 -6.43 -17.62 -12.87
N ARG A 38 -7.42 -17.29 -12.05
CA ARG A 38 -8.85 -17.62 -12.22
C ARG A 38 -9.61 -16.56 -13.02
N VAL A 39 -8.97 -15.42 -13.26
CA VAL A 39 -9.47 -14.36 -14.13
C VAL A 39 -8.48 -14.14 -15.27
N ARG A 40 -8.89 -13.45 -16.34
CA ARG A 40 -7.99 -13.12 -17.44
C ARG A 40 -7.92 -11.61 -17.66
N ILE A 41 -6.76 -11.10 -17.98
CA ILE A 41 -6.61 -9.74 -18.53
C ILE A 41 -7.18 -9.76 -19.94
N ALA A 42 -8.27 -9.03 -20.17
CA ALA A 42 -8.99 -8.99 -21.46
C ALA A 42 -8.60 -7.76 -22.28
N SER A 43 -8.06 -6.72 -21.63
CA SER A 43 -7.66 -5.48 -22.27
C SER A 43 -6.67 -4.71 -21.40
N MET A 44 -5.87 -3.86 -22.06
CA MET A 44 -5.02 -2.88 -21.39
C MET A 44 -5.27 -1.49 -21.98
N TYR A 45 -5.12 -0.47 -21.13
CA TYR A 45 -4.82 0.90 -21.49
C TYR A 45 -3.45 1.24 -20.89
N VAL A 46 -2.57 1.80 -21.66
CA VAL A 46 -1.23 2.23 -21.22
C VAL A 46 -1.07 3.69 -21.59
N ASP A 47 -0.79 4.54 -20.59
CA ASP A 47 -0.73 5.99 -20.76
C ASP A 47 0.59 6.45 -21.41
N GLN A 48 1.70 5.81 -21.02
CA GLN A 48 3.03 6.15 -21.52
C GLN A 48 3.79 4.90 -21.99
N PHE A 49 4.61 5.08 -23.03
CA PHE A 49 5.45 4.03 -23.62
C PHE A 49 6.92 4.47 -23.59
N PRO A 50 7.62 4.31 -22.46
CA PRO A 50 9.04 4.65 -22.34
C PRO A 50 9.91 3.75 -23.23
N ALA A 51 11.20 4.08 -23.40
CA ALA A 51 12.11 3.27 -24.20
C ALA A 51 12.23 1.81 -23.72
N ALA A 52 12.02 1.56 -22.43
CA ALA A 52 11.99 0.22 -21.81
C ALA A 52 10.58 -0.38 -21.71
N ASP A 53 9.61 0.10 -22.52
CA ASP A 53 8.24 -0.42 -22.54
C ASP A 53 8.22 -1.89 -22.96
N MET A 54 7.54 -2.72 -22.17
CA MET A 54 7.28 -4.13 -22.49
C MET A 54 5.78 -4.42 -22.68
N SER A 55 4.92 -3.40 -22.64
CA SER A 55 3.47 -3.60 -22.73
C SER A 55 3.05 -4.24 -24.03
N ARG A 56 3.69 -3.86 -25.14
CA ARG A 56 3.38 -4.39 -26.49
C ARG A 56 3.81 -5.85 -26.64
N ASP A 57 4.98 -6.21 -26.12
CA ASP A 57 5.46 -7.59 -26.13
C ASP A 57 4.58 -8.50 -25.27
N MET A 58 4.25 -8.04 -24.06
CA MET A 58 3.33 -8.76 -23.17
C MET A 58 1.92 -8.88 -23.78
N ALA A 59 1.41 -7.81 -24.38
CA ALA A 59 0.14 -7.82 -25.09
C ALA A 59 0.12 -8.86 -26.23
N SER A 60 1.18 -8.93 -27.01
CA SER A 60 1.36 -9.90 -28.10
C SER A 60 1.46 -11.33 -27.55
N ALA A 61 2.32 -11.56 -26.57
CA ALA A 61 2.57 -12.90 -25.99
C ALA A 61 1.31 -13.53 -25.35
N TYR A 62 0.45 -12.70 -24.74
CA TYR A 62 -0.75 -13.17 -24.06
C TYR A 62 -2.06 -12.87 -24.81
N ASN A 63 -1.97 -12.36 -26.04
CA ASN A 63 -3.13 -12.00 -26.88
C ASN A 63 -4.11 -11.05 -26.16
N VAL A 64 -3.58 -9.98 -25.56
CA VAL A 64 -4.32 -8.93 -24.85
C VAL A 64 -4.28 -7.64 -25.66
N PRO A 65 -5.41 -7.09 -26.14
CA PRO A 65 -5.41 -5.83 -26.89
C PRO A 65 -5.07 -4.64 -25.98
N ILE A 66 -4.26 -3.71 -26.50
CA ILE A 66 -4.04 -2.38 -25.93
C ILE A 66 -4.95 -1.41 -26.65
N PHE A 67 -5.79 -0.70 -25.90
CA PHE A 67 -6.73 0.29 -26.44
C PHE A 67 -6.22 1.72 -26.27
N GLY A 68 -6.61 2.60 -27.16
CA GLY A 68 -6.23 4.02 -27.16
C GLY A 68 -6.93 4.88 -26.11
N SER A 69 -7.90 4.32 -25.36
CA SER A 69 -8.57 5.01 -24.25
C SER A 69 -9.05 4.04 -23.19
N ILE A 70 -9.18 4.53 -21.95
CA ILE A 70 -9.73 3.77 -20.81
C ILE A 70 -11.15 3.28 -21.14
N ARG A 71 -11.99 4.14 -21.75
CA ARG A 71 -13.33 3.74 -22.17
C ARG A 71 -13.29 2.52 -23.10
N GLN A 72 -12.46 2.55 -24.15
CA GLN A 72 -12.35 1.43 -25.08
C GLN A 72 -11.84 0.15 -24.39
N ALA A 73 -10.89 0.26 -23.47
CA ALA A 73 -10.41 -0.87 -22.69
C ALA A 73 -11.54 -1.51 -21.85
N LEU A 74 -12.37 -0.70 -21.19
CA LEU A 74 -13.47 -1.17 -20.35
C LEU A 74 -14.64 -1.73 -21.15
N THR A 75 -14.86 -1.23 -22.38
CA THR A 75 -15.97 -1.67 -23.25
C THR A 75 -15.53 -2.72 -24.28
N LEU A 76 -14.24 -3.09 -24.32
CA LEU A 76 -13.63 -3.93 -25.34
C LEU A 76 -13.93 -3.41 -26.75
N GLY A 77 -13.94 -2.09 -26.92
CA GLY A 77 -14.24 -1.40 -28.17
C GLY A 77 -15.74 -1.21 -28.47
N GLY A 78 -16.64 -1.70 -27.62
CA GLY A 78 -18.09 -1.53 -27.76
C GLY A 78 -18.65 -0.29 -27.06
N ASP A 79 -19.98 -0.28 -26.85
CA ASP A 79 -20.71 0.90 -26.33
C ASP A 79 -20.93 0.86 -24.82
N SER A 80 -20.89 -0.30 -24.17
CA SER A 80 -21.17 -0.51 -22.77
C SER A 80 -20.06 -1.30 -22.08
N LEU A 81 -20.01 -1.26 -20.73
CA LEU A 81 -19.06 -2.00 -19.92
C LEU A 81 -19.09 -3.50 -20.24
N ALA A 82 -17.96 -4.04 -20.68
CA ALA A 82 -17.81 -5.43 -21.13
C ALA A 82 -16.86 -6.26 -20.24
N VAL A 83 -16.21 -5.64 -19.22
CA VAL A 83 -15.34 -6.34 -18.29
C VAL A 83 -16.02 -6.59 -16.94
N ASP A 84 -15.42 -7.49 -16.15
CA ASP A 84 -15.93 -7.93 -14.83
C ASP A 84 -15.11 -7.37 -13.67
N GLY A 85 -14.03 -6.63 -13.95
CA GLY A 85 -13.17 -5.98 -12.95
C GLY A 85 -12.15 -5.05 -13.59
N VAL A 86 -11.56 -4.17 -12.77
CA VAL A 86 -10.60 -3.16 -13.22
C VAL A 86 -9.40 -3.13 -12.28
N LEU A 87 -8.20 -3.20 -12.84
CA LEU A 87 -6.93 -2.88 -12.19
C LEU A 87 -6.52 -1.46 -12.58
N ILE A 88 -6.31 -0.57 -11.62
CA ILE A 88 -5.71 0.75 -11.82
C ILE A 88 -4.31 0.71 -11.22
N ILE A 89 -3.29 0.73 -12.07
CA ILE A 89 -1.88 0.71 -11.68
C ILE A 89 -1.27 2.04 -12.10
N GLY A 90 -1.50 3.05 -11.28
CA GLY A 90 -1.05 4.42 -11.52
C GLY A 90 0.28 4.72 -10.80
N GLU A 91 1.31 3.98 -11.13
CA GLU A 91 2.63 4.09 -10.51
C GLU A 91 3.72 4.03 -11.59
N HIS A 92 4.77 4.82 -11.40
CA HIS A 92 5.82 5.08 -12.39
C HIS A 92 5.34 5.91 -13.59
N GLY A 93 6.28 6.35 -14.41
CA GLY A 93 6.05 7.21 -15.56
C GLY A 93 6.59 8.63 -15.36
N ASP A 94 6.63 9.40 -16.44
CA ASP A 94 7.08 10.80 -16.46
C ASP A 94 5.90 11.73 -16.18
N TYR A 95 5.68 12.02 -14.90
CA TYR A 95 4.64 12.92 -14.41
C TYR A 95 5.28 14.03 -13.56
N PRO A 96 4.63 15.20 -13.43
CA PRO A 96 5.20 16.30 -12.68
C PRO A 96 5.23 16.03 -11.18
N TRP A 97 6.06 16.81 -10.47
CA TRP A 97 6.12 16.88 -9.02
C TRP A 97 5.48 18.19 -8.54
N ASN A 98 4.86 18.18 -7.38
CA ASN A 98 4.36 19.39 -6.74
C ASN A 98 5.36 19.93 -5.70
N GLU A 99 4.99 21.04 -5.06
CA GLU A 99 5.78 21.70 -4.01
C GLU A 99 5.95 20.87 -2.72
N LEU A 100 5.12 19.86 -2.51
CA LEU A 100 5.23 18.90 -1.40
C LEU A 100 6.15 17.72 -1.73
N GLU A 101 6.80 17.74 -2.90
CA GLU A 101 7.59 16.64 -3.43
C GLU A 101 6.77 15.35 -3.63
N GLN A 102 5.49 15.49 -4.03
CA GLN A 102 4.63 14.38 -4.39
C GLN A 102 4.61 14.20 -5.91
N HIS A 103 4.69 12.95 -6.36
CA HIS A 103 4.59 12.61 -7.77
C HIS A 103 3.11 12.58 -8.19
N LEU A 104 2.73 13.44 -9.16
CA LEU A 104 1.33 13.68 -9.53
C LEU A 104 0.81 12.60 -10.49
N TYR A 105 0.82 11.35 -10.06
CA TYR A 105 0.28 10.24 -10.84
C TYR A 105 -1.23 10.42 -11.12
N PRO A 106 -1.74 10.05 -12.31
CA PRO A 106 -3.10 10.34 -12.77
C PRO A 106 -4.17 9.39 -12.20
N ARG A 107 -4.03 8.87 -10.96
CA ARG A 107 -4.92 7.86 -10.38
C ARG A 107 -6.36 8.32 -10.31
N LYS A 108 -6.60 9.55 -9.87
CA LYS A 108 -7.95 10.12 -9.84
C LYS A 108 -8.53 10.25 -11.24
N TYR A 109 -7.77 10.74 -12.22
CA TYR A 109 -8.22 10.81 -13.61
C TYR A 109 -8.61 9.43 -14.15
N PHE A 110 -7.80 8.40 -13.88
CA PHE A 110 -8.13 7.03 -14.29
C PHE A 110 -9.44 6.56 -13.64
N MET A 111 -9.61 6.80 -12.35
CA MET A 111 -10.84 6.44 -11.64
C MET A 111 -12.06 7.23 -12.15
N GLU A 112 -11.90 8.50 -12.54
CA GLU A 112 -12.98 9.30 -13.16
C GLU A 112 -13.48 8.66 -14.46
N GLN A 113 -12.54 8.24 -15.33
CA GLN A 113 -12.88 7.57 -16.59
C GLN A 113 -13.58 6.24 -16.35
N VAL A 114 -13.10 5.44 -15.39
CA VAL A 114 -13.73 4.17 -14.97
C VAL A 114 -15.15 4.42 -14.47
N CYS A 115 -15.33 5.35 -13.55
CA CYS A 115 -16.65 5.70 -12.99
C CYS A 115 -17.61 6.26 -14.06
N GLY A 116 -17.09 7.00 -15.04
CA GLY A 116 -17.88 7.50 -16.18
C GLY A 116 -18.48 6.35 -17.00
N VAL A 117 -17.69 5.31 -17.29
CA VAL A 117 -18.16 4.11 -18.00
C VAL A 117 -19.18 3.33 -17.15
N PHE A 118 -18.96 3.20 -15.85
CA PHE A 118 -19.91 2.53 -14.94
C PHE A 118 -21.27 3.25 -14.93
N ALA A 119 -21.25 4.58 -14.78
CA ALA A 119 -22.48 5.38 -14.76
C ALA A 119 -23.26 5.30 -16.09
N GLN A 120 -22.56 5.37 -17.23
CA GLN A 120 -23.18 5.22 -18.55
C GLN A 120 -23.78 3.83 -18.80
N SER A 121 -23.12 2.80 -18.28
CA SER A 121 -23.55 1.40 -18.45
C SER A 121 -24.60 0.96 -17.42
N GLY A 122 -24.92 1.77 -16.42
CA GLY A 122 -25.82 1.42 -15.33
C GLY A 122 -25.34 0.22 -14.49
N ARG A 123 -24.04 -0.10 -14.55
CA ARG A 123 -23.41 -1.24 -13.88
C ARG A 123 -22.00 -0.88 -13.43
N ALA A 124 -21.64 -1.28 -12.22
CA ALA A 124 -20.27 -1.21 -11.71
C ALA A 124 -19.71 -2.61 -11.50
N VAL A 125 -18.38 -2.71 -11.51
CA VAL A 125 -17.62 -3.94 -11.24
C VAL A 125 -16.52 -3.65 -10.20
N PRO A 126 -15.94 -4.69 -9.57
CA PRO A 126 -14.83 -4.50 -8.62
C PRO A 126 -13.65 -3.75 -9.24
N VAL A 127 -13.07 -2.84 -8.44
CA VAL A 127 -11.90 -2.03 -8.80
C VAL A 127 -10.81 -2.23 -7.77
N PHE A 128 -9.58 -2.45 -8.21
CA PHE A 128 -8.38 -2.34 -7.40
C PHE A 128 -7.54 -1.16 -7.85
N ASN A 129 -7.11 -0.31 -6.90
CA ASN A 129 -6.17 0.78 -7.12
C ASN A 129 -4.87 0.51 -6.38
N ASP A 130 -3.77 0.40 -7.11
CA ASP A 130 -2.44 0.19 -6.53
C ASP A 130 -1.94 1.41 -5.78
N LYS A 131 -1.29 1.19 -4.63
CA LYS A 131 -0.75 2.20 -3.71
C LYS A 131 -1.81 3.13 -3.12
N HIS A 132 -1.41 4.38 -2.74
CA HIS A 132 -2.36 5.37 -2.21
C HIS A 132 -3.39 5.78 -3.26
N LEU A 133 -4.55 6.25 -2.80
CA LEU A 133 -5.65 6.57 -3.70
C LEU A 133 -5.31 7.75 -4.61
N SER A 134 -4.74 8.81 -4.04
CA SER A 134 -4.25 9.98 -4.78
C SER A 134 -3.15 10.66 -3.97
N TYR A 135 -2.49 11.67 -4.56
CA TYR A 135 -1.51 12.52 -3.88
C TYR A 135 -2.16 13.54 -2.94
N ASN A 136 -3.48 13.74 -2.97
CA ASN A 136 -4.20 14.62 -2.05
C ASN A 136 -5.48 13.99 -1.52
N TRP A 137 -5.92 14.45 -0.34
CA TRP A 137 -7.11 13.96 0.33
C TRP A 137 -8.41 14.20 -0.43
N ALA A 138 -8.58 15.38 -1.03
CA ALA A 138 -9.82 15.72 -1.72
C ALA A 138 -10.10 14.75 -2.87
N ASP A 139 -9.08 14.41 -3.64
CA ASP A 139 -9.16 13.45 -4.73
C ASP A 139 -9.36 12.01 -4.21
N ALA A 140 -8.61 11.61 -3.18
CA ALA A 140 -8.74 10.31 -2.56
C ALA A 140 -10.15 10.09 -1.98
N ARG A 141 -10.68 11.10 -1.30
CA ARG A 141 -12.04 11.08 -0.76
C ARG A 141 -13.09 11.00 -1.86
N TRP A 142 -12.92 11.76 -2.95
CA TRP A 142 -13.80 11.68 -4.11
C TRP A 142 -13.79 10.26 -4.71
N MET A 143 -12.63 9.64 -4.89
CA MET A 143 -12.51 8.27 -5.44
C MET A 143 -13.26 7.27 -4.57
N TYR A 144 -13.07 7.34 -3.26
CA TYR A 144 -13.75 6.50 -2.28
C TYR A 144 -15.27 6.68 -2.31
N ASP A 145 -15.74 7.92 -2.20
CA ASP A 145 -17.17 8.24 -2.17
C ASP A 145 -17.84 7.85 -3.50
N ARG A 146 -17.15 8.08 -4.63
CA ARG A 146 -17.69 7.74 -5.95
C ARG A 146 -17.80 6.25 -6.18
N ALA A 147 -16.82 5.45 -5.76
CA ALA A 147 -16.91 4.01 -5.80
C ALA A 147 -18.13 3.50 -5.00
N ARG A 148 -18.34 4.03 -3.79
CA ARG A 148 -19.50 3.68 -2.95
C ARG A 148 -20.83 4.08 -3.56
N GLN A 149 -20.93 5.30 -4.13
CA GLN A 149 -22.15 5.78 -4.81
C GLN A 149 -22.56 4.87 -5.98
N LEU A 150 -21.58 4.33 -6.70
CA LEU A 150 -21.79 3.44 -7.82
C LEU A 150 -21.99 1.97 -7.41
N GLY A 151 -21.81 1.65 -6.12
CA GLY A 151 -21.85 0.28 -5.62
C GLY A 151 -20.70 -0.59 -6.12
N ALA A 152 -19.56 0.00 -6.51
CA ALA A 152 -18.38 -0.72 -6.95
C ALA A 152 -17.61 -1.29 -5.73
N PRO A 153 -17.41 -2.61 -5.64
CA PRO A 153 -16.47 -3.18 -4.67
C PRO A 153 -15.07 -2.58 -4.90
N TYR A 154 -14.44 -2.02 -3.85
CA TYR A 154 -13.22 -1.26 -4.01
C TYR A 154 -12.14 -1.71 -3.03
N MET A 155 -10.97 -2.02 -3.54
CA MET A 155 -9.76 -2.29 -2.77
C MET A 155 -8.63 -1.41 -3.27
N ALA A 156 -7.72 -1.05 -2.37
CA ALA A 156 -6.52 -0.29 -2.70
C ALA A 156 -5.39 -0.62 -1.73
N GLY A 157 -4.19 -0.13 -2.01
CA GLY A 157 -3.10 -0.11 -1.04
C GLY A 157 -1.85 -0.87 -1.45
N SER A 158 -0.99 -1.04 -0.47
CA SER A 158 0.31 -1.68 -0.57
C SER A 158 0.19 -3.21 -0.49
N SER A 159 1.20 -3.90 -1.02
CA SER A 159 1.38 -5.35 -0.84
C SER A 159 1.87 -5.73 0.57
N LEU A 160 2.47 -4.79 1.31
CA LEU A 160 3.10 -5.07 2.62
C LEU A 160 2.14 -5.61 3.68
N PRO A 161 0.89 -5.10 3.81
CA PRO A 161 -0.07 -5.65 4.76
C PRO A 161 -0.35 -7.14 4.59
N LEU A 162 -0.12 -7.69 3.41
CA LEU A 162 -0.41 -9.08 3.03
C LEU A 162 0.86 -9.92 2.85
N GLY A 163 2.04 -9.32 3.01
CA GLY A 163 3.35 -9.95 2.80
C GLY A 163 3.87 -10.73 4.01
N TYR A 164 5.15 -11.07 3.93
CA TYR A 164 5.88 -11.85 4.93
C TYR A 164 6.26 -11.01 6.14
N ARG A 165 6.22 -11.61 7.33
CA ARG A 165 6.65 -11.00 8.59
C ARG A 165 7.56 -11.95 9.36
N SER A 166 8.68 -11.44 9.84
CA SER A 166 9.69 -12.26 10.51
C SER A 166 10.16 -11.59 11.82
N PRO A 167 9.89 -12.21 12.98
CA PRO A 167 8.98 -13.33 13.21
C PRO A 167 7.55 -12.98 12.80
N TRP A 168 6.68 -14.01 12.70
CA TRP A 168 5.28 -13.75 12.36
C TRP A 168 4.58 -13.00 13.49
N VAL A 169 4.11 -11.80 13.20
CA VAL A 169 3.30 -10.97 14.10
C VAL A 169 2.05 -10.52 13.36
N GLU A 170 0.90 -10.85 13.89
CA GLU A 170 -0.39 -10.28 13.51
C GLU A 170 -1.26 -10.20 14.77
N HIS A 171 -1.65 -8.99 15.13
CA HIS A 171 -2.49 -8.81 16.29
C HIS A 171 -3.89 -9.40 16.06
N ALA A 172 -4.49 -10.01 17.08
CA ALA A 172 -5.91 -10.33 17.05
C ALA A 172 -6.74 -9.03 17.02
N LEU A 173 -7.99 -9.12 16.59
CA LEU A 173 -8.91 -7.98 16.71
C LEU A 173 -9.09 -7.64 18.19
N ASP A 174 -9.26 -6.36 18.47
CA ASP A 174 -9.39 -5.81 19.83
C ASP A 174 -8.18 -6.09 20.74
N THR A 175 -6.98 -6.17 20.16
CA THR A 175 -5.73 -6.25 20.93
C THR A 175 -5.49 -4.93 21.71
N PRO A 176 -5.12 -4.98 23.02
CA PRO A 176 -4.83 -3.78 23.80
C PRO A 176 -3.47 -3.17 23.43
N LEU A 177 -3.41 -2.47 22.30
CA LEU A 177 -2.23 -1.73 21.86
C LEU A 177 -2.11 -0.40 22.59
N ARG A 178 -0.90 -0.04 23.03
CA ARG A 178 -0.59 1.23 23.73
C ARG A 178 0.08 2.25 22.83
N GLU A 179 1.06 1.82 22.07
CA GLU A 179 1.82 2.62 21.10
C GLU A 179 2.48 1.68 20.09
N ALA A 180 2.78 2.21 18.91
CA ALA A 180 3.48 1.45 17.85
C ALA A 180 4.41 2.32 17.05
N VAL A 181 5.45 1.68 16.49
CA VAL A 181 6.43 2.28 15.59
C VAL A 181 6.55 1.40 14.35
N ALA A 182 6.56 2.01 13.17
CA ALA A 182 7.05 1.38 11.96
C ALA A 182 8.36 2.04 11.50
N ILE A 183 9.21 1.24 10.86
CA ILE A 183 10.47 1.68 10.26
C ILE A 183 10.34 1.49 8.75
N GLY A 184 10.73 2.50 7.97
CA GLY A 184 10.82 2.45 6.53
C GLY A 184 12.09 3.10 6.01
N TYR A 185 12.27 3.11 4.70
CA TYR A 185 13.45 3.64 4.03
C TYR A 185 13.08 4.40 2.76
N SER A 186 14.05 5.16 2.18
CA SER A 186 13.89 5.89 0.93
C SER A 186 12.91 7.09 1.02
N GLY A 187 12.39 7.55 -0.13
CA GLY A 187 11.61 8.78 -0.24
C GLY A 187 10.29 8.79 0.54
N LEU A 188 9.97 9.96 1.11
CA LEU A 188 8.83 10.12 2.02
C LEU A 188 7.47 9.95 1.34
N ASP A 189 7.32 10.33 0.07
CA ASP A 189 6.05 10.16 -0.67
C ASP A 189 5.81 8.68 -0.97
N VAL A 190 6.70 8.05 -1.73
CA VAL A 190 6.50 6.70 -2.27
C VAL A 190 6.65 5.62 -1.20
N TYR A 191 7.74 5.64 -0.43
CA TYR A 191 8.04 4.63 0.58
C TYR A 191 7.44 4.95 1.95
N GLY A 192 7.24 6.23 2.26
CA GLY A 192 6.48 6.64 3.45
C GLY A 192 5.05 6.11 3.43
N PHE A 193 4.40 6.04 2.25
CA PHE A 193 3.11 5.37 2.10
C PHE A 193 3.17 3.89 2.52
N HIS A 194 4.19 3.15 2.06
CA HIS A 194 4.35 1.75 2.44
C HIS A 194 4.59 1.57 3.94
N ALA A 195 5.39 2.44 4.54
CA ALA A 195 5.62 2.42 5.99
C ALA A 195 4.34 2.74 6.79
N LEU A 196 3.51 3.66 6.29
CA LEU A 196 2.19 3.95 6.86
C LEU A 196 1.23 2.75 6.75
N GLU A 197 1.19 2.06 5.60
CA GLU A 197 0.40 0.84 5.43
C GLU A 197 0.90 -0.30 6.35
N THR A 198 2.22 -0.38 6.56
CA THR A 198 2.84 -1.32 7.51
C THR A 198 2.40 -1.05 8.95
N LEU A 199 2.39 0.21 9.38
CA LEU A 199 1.87 0.60 10.69
C LEU A 199 0.37 0.33 10.78
N GLN A 200 -0.39 0.87 9.84
CA GLN A 200 -1.85 0.94 9.91
C GLN A 200 -2.50 -0.45 9.92
N CYS A 201 -2.03 -1.40 9.09
CA CYS A 201 -2.58 -2.75 9.05
C CYS A 201 -2.46 -3.52 10.38
N MET A 202 -1.58 -3.07 11.26
CA MET A 202 -1.37 -3.63 12.60
C MET A 202 -2.19 -2.88 13.65
N VAL A 203 -2.15 -1.54 13.63
CA VAL A 203 -2.78 -0.74 14.69
C VAL A 203 -4.29 -0.59 14.53
N GLU A 204 -4.84 -0.78 13.34
CA GLU A 204 -6.30 -0.82 13.10
C GLU A 204 -7.00 -1.99 13.83
N ARG A 205 -6.22 -2.94 14.34
CA ARG A 205 -6.68 -4.13 15.07
C ARG A 205 -6.75 -3.90 16.58
N ARG A 206 -6.47 -2.67 17.07
CA ARG A 206 -6.56 -2.30 18.48
C ARG A 206 -8.00 -2.30 18.99
N ILE A 207 -8.17 -2.31 20.31
CA ILE A 207 -9.49 -2.23 20.97
C ILE A 207 -10.31 -1.08 20.35
N GLY A 208 -11.53 -1.40 19.94
CA GLY A 208 -12.45 -0.43 19.31
C GLY A 208 -12.26 -0.27 17.80
N GLY A 209 -11.17 -0.76 17.21
CA GLY A 209 -10.85 -0.60 15.78
C GLY A 209 -10.30 0.79 15.45
N GLU A 210 -10.41 1.19 14.18
CA GLU A 210 -9.91 2.50 13.73
C GLU A 210 -10.89 3.63 14.04
N THR A 211 -10.38 4.73 14.59
CA THR A 211 -11.15 5.89 15.06
C THR A 211 -10.84 7.17 14.27
N GLY A 212 -9.89 7.12 13.35
CA GLY A 212 -9.39 8.27 12.60
C GLY A 212 -8.23 8.99 13.30
N VAL A 213 -7.68 9.98 12.63
CA VAL A 213 -6.49 10.72 13.05
C VAL A 213 -6.83 12.17 13.35
N ALA A 214 -6.38 12.66 14.51
CA ALA A 214 -6.62 14.03 14.98
C ALA A 214 -5.57 15.00 14.45
N ALA A 215 -4.30 14.59 14.40
CA ALA A 215 -3.21 15.42 13.91
C ALA A 215 -2.02 14.58 13.43
N VAL A 216 -1.20 15.19 12.57
CA VAL A 216 0.06 14.62 12.08
C VAL A 216 1.16 15.66 12.17
N THR A 217 2.38 15.24 12.56
CA THR A 217 3.59 16.07 12.49
C THR A 217 4.68 15.29 11.77
N CYS A 218 5.34 15.89 10.81
CA CYS A 218 6.59 15.38 10.23
C CYS A 218 7.76 16.15 10.83
N LEU A 219 8.80 15.45 11.28
CA LEU A 219 10.07 16.03 11.74
C LEU A 219 11.22 15.39 10.98
N GLU A 220 12.33 16.12 10.82
CA GLU A 220 13.53 15.66 10.13
C GLU A 220 14.79 15.97 10.93
N GLY A 221 15.88 15.24 10.68
CA GLY A 221 17.19 15.47 11.28
C GLY A 221 17.19 15.39 12.81
N ASP A 222 17.87 16.34 13.46
CA ASP A 222 17.99 16.37 14.93
C ASP A 222 16.66 16.48 15.68
N ALA A 223 15.62 17.05 15.06
CA ALA A 223 14.29 17.15 15.65
C ALA A 223 13.66 15.79 15.89
N VAL A 224 14.01 14.78 15.10
CA VAL A 224 13.57 13.37 15.30
C VAL A 224 14.03 12.86 16.66
N TRP A 225 15.32 13.06 16.97
CA TRP A 225 15.92 12.61 18.24
C TRP A 225 15.47 13.44 19.43
N GLN A 226 15.24 14.74 19.23
CA GLN A 226 14.64 15.59 20.28
C GLN A 226 13.23 15.12 20.62
N ALA A 227 12.43 14.75 19.62
CA ALA A 227 11.08 14.20 19.84
C ALA A 227 11.11 12.87 20.61
N ALA A 228 12.10 11.99 20.35
CA ALA A 228 12.30 10.77 21.14
C ALA A 228 12.58 11.07 22.62
N ARG A 229 13.54 12.00 22.88
CA ARG A 229 13.86 12.42 24.26
C ARG A 229 12.69 13.06 24.98
N ALA A 230 11.81 13.71 24.24
CA ALA A 230 10.56 14.29 24.78
C ALA A 230 9.41 13.26 24.91
N GLY A 231 9.63 11.98 24.59
CA GLY A 231 8.63 10.90 24.68
C GLY A 231 7.51 11.00 23.65
N ARG A 232 7.74 11.69 22.53
CA ARG A 232 6.74 11.80 21.45
C ARG A 232 6.64 10.53 20.62
N TRP A 233 7.70 9.71 20.59
CA TRP A 233 7.72 8.36 20.04
C TRP A 233 8.68 7.47 20.85
N SER A 234 8.49 6.17 20.79
CA SER A 234 9.23 5.21 21.61
C SER A 234 10.51 4.74 20.92
N ARG A 235 11.67 5.22 21.42
CA ARG A 235 12.98 4.74 20.99
C ARG A 235 13.11 3.21 21.19
N GLN A 236 12.62 2.68 22.32
CA GLN A 236 12.66 1.24 22.61
C GLN A 236 11.94 0.41 21.55
N LEU A 237 10.78 0.90 21.05
CA LEU A 237 10.07 0.20 19.97
C LEU A 237 10.81 0.27 18.65
N ALA A 238 11.43 1.41 18.32
CA ALA A 238 12.26 1.51 17.13
C ALA A 238 13.46 0.56 17.16
N GLU A 239 14.15 0.47 18.31
CA GLU A 239 15.24 -0.49 18.53
C GLU A 239 14.74 -1.93 18.44
N ALA A 240 13.56 -2.25 18.97
CA ALA A 240 12.97 -3.57 18.84
C ALA A 240 12.62 -3.92 17.38
N ALA A 241 12.12 -2.96 16.59
CA ALA A 241 11.82 -3.15 15.18
C ALA A 241 13.10 -3.36 14.35
N THR A 242 14.14 -2.53 14.54
CA THR A 242 15.42 -2.68 13.82
C THR A 242 16.17 -3.94 14.21
N ALA A 243 16.00 -4.41 15.44
CA ALA A 243 16.58 -5.70 15.90
C ALA A 243 16.06 -6.92 15.10
N GLN A 244 14.92 -6.80 14.43
CA GLN A 244 14.37 -7.86 13.55
C GLN A 244 14.89 -7.76 12.12
N ILE A 245 15.53 -6.65 11.73
CA ILE A 245 16.02 -6.43 10.36
C ILE A 245 17.44 -6.97 10.22
N PRO A 246 17.66 -7.98 9.35
CA PRO A 246 19.01 -8.50 9.10
C PRO A 246 19.96 -7.41 8.61
N GLY A 247 21.20 -7.43 9.09
CA GLY A 247 22.25 -6.49 8.72
C GLY A 247 22.32 -5.23 9.57
N VAL A 248 21.24 -4.85 10.27
CA VAL A 248 21.22 -3.67 11.17
C VAL A 248 20.84 -4.01 12.60
N ALA A 249 20.60 -5.28 12.91
CA ALA A 249 20.32 -5.74 14.28
C ALA A 249 21.48 -5.42 15.22
N GLY A 250 21.21 -4.69 16.32
CA GLY A 250 22.21 -4.27 17.29
C GLY A 250 23.03 -3.04 16.90
N VAL A 251 22.82 -2.47 15.73
CA VAL A 251 23.40 -1.17 15.33
C VAL A 251 22.63 -0.03 15.99
N PRO A 252 23.30 1.02 16.52
CA PRO A 252 22.62 2.20 17.06
C PRO A 252 21.67 2.85 16.05
N LEU A 253 20.49 3.30 16.50
CA LEU A 253 19.47 3.87 15.60
C LEU A 253 19.98 5.05 14.78
N GLU A 254 20.88 5.86 15.34
CA GLU A 254 21.49 7.01 14.67
C GLU A 254 22.39 6.61 13.50
N GLU A 255 22.93 5.39 13.53
CA GLU A 255 23.75 4.82 12.45
C GLU A 255 22.90 4.08 11.42
N VAL A 256 21.70 3.62 11.81
CA VAL A 256 20.74 2.94 10.93
C VAL A 256 19.87 3.94 10.16
N LEU A 257 19.38 4.97 10.85
CA LEU A 257 18.44 5.94 10.30
C LEU A 257 19.20 7.18 9.80
N LEU A 258 19.82 7.05 8.63
CA LEU A 258 20.52 8.15 7.98
C LEU A 258 19.52 9.10 7.30
N GLY A 259 19.74 10.43 7.45
CA GLY A 259 18.76 11.43 7.02
C GLY A 259 17.37 11.20 7.65
N PRO A 260 17.28 11.04 8.99
CA PRO A 260 16.04 10.54 9.61
C PRO A 260 14.88 11.49 9.43
N ALA A 261 13.71 10.92 9.14
CA ALA A 261 12.41 11.60 9.27
C ALA A 261 11.47 10.78 10.15
N VAL A 262 10.50 11.43 10.79
CA VAL A 262 9.45 10.77 11.55
C VAL A 262 8.09 11.40 11.28
N PHE A 263 7.10 10.57 10.98
CA PHE A 263 5.68 10.94 11.00
C PHE A 263 5.13 10.58 12.37
N LEU A 264 4.74 11.56 13.15
CA LEU A 264 4.06 11.41 14.43
C LEU A 264 2.56 11.50 14.20
N ILE A 265 1.83 10.44 14.55
CA ILE A 265 0.41 10.28 14.24
C ILE A 265 -0.37 10.24 15.54
N GLU A 266 -1.26 11.19 15.73
CA GLU A 266 -2.15 11.30 16.88
C GLU A 266 -3.54 10.80 16.50
N TYR A 267 -3.91 9.59 16.94
CA TYR A 267 -5.23 9.03 16.67
C TYR A 267 -6.28 9.64 17.60
N ARG A 268 -7.54 9.64 17.19
CA ARG A 268 -8.64 10.27 17.94
C ARG A 268 -8.94 9.61 19.28
N ASP A 269 -8.66 8.33 19.41
CA ASP A 269 -8.79 7.56 20.67
C ASP A 269 -7.61 7.75 21.65
N GLY A 270 -6.66 8.62 21.30
CA GLY A 270 -5.46 8.88 22.09
C GLY A 270 -4.31 7.90 21.84
N PHE A 271 -4.47 6.92 20.96
CA PHE A 271 -3.36 6.07 20.52
C PHE A 271 -2.31 6.91 19.77
N ARG A 272 -1.04 6.57 19.92
CA ARG A 272 0.08 7.24 19.24
C ARG A 272 0.85 6.25 18.39
N GLY A 273 0.94 6.56 17.10
CA GLY A 273 1.77 5.86 16.14
C GLY A 273 2.94 6.72 15.68
N ALA A 274 4.05 6.10 15.34
CA ALA A 274 5.15 6.79 14.67
C ALA A 274 5.66 5.97 13.48
N VAL A 275 6.01 6.67 12.40
CA VAL A 275 6.70 6.07 11.25
C VAL A 275 8.04 6.75 11.12
N LEU A 276 9.11 6.00 11.32
CA LEU A 276 10.49 6.43 11.15
C LEU A 276 10.98 6.06 9.75
N MET A 277 11.60 7.01 9.07
CA MET A 277 12.14 6.81 7.72
C MET A 277 13.65 7.05 7.71
N CYS A 278 14.39 6.12 7.10
CA CYS A 278 15.76 6.32 6.65
C CYS A 278 15.72 6.87 5.23
N VAL A 279 15.90 8.18 5.08
CA VAL A 279 15.71 8.83 3.76
C VAL A 279 16.93 8.66 2.88
N GLU A 280 18.14 8.66 3.48
CA GLU A 280 19.38 8.42 2.76
C GLU A 280 19.60 6.91 2.56
N ARG A 281 19.76 6.47 1.31
CA ARG A 281 19.89 5.06 0.94
C ARG A 281 21.13 4.34 1.49
N GLU A 282 22.09 5.06 1.99
CA GLU A 282 23.32 4.50 2.55
C GLU A 282 23.13 3.85 3.93
N GLY A 283 21.93 3.93 4.50
CA GLY A 283 21.56 3.35 5.80
C GLY A 283 21.53 1.81 5.89
N GLY A 284 21.82 1.11 4.82
CA GLY A 284 22.15 -0.32 4.85
C GLY A 284 21.00 -1.30 4.95
N PHE A 285 19.73 -0.89 4.82
CA PHE A 285 18.59 -1.80 4.73
C PHE A 285 17.55 -1.36 3.68
N GLU A 286 16.91 -2.34 3.05
CA GLU A 286 15.86 -2.14 2.05
C GLU A 286 14.63 -2.99 2.41
N THR A 287 14.09 -2.79 3.61
CA THR A 287 12.93 -3.51 4.14
C THR A 287 12.16 -2.63 5.11
N PHE A 288 11.10 -3.16 5.72
CA PHE A 288 10.32 -2.43 6.72
C PHE A 288 10.36 -3.16 8.06
N GLY A 289 10.19 -2.42 9.14
CA GLY A 289 10.10 -2.95 10.48
C GLY A 289 8.83 -2.46 11.19
N TYR A 290 8.37 -3.22 12.16
CA TYR A 290 7.26 -2.87 13.01
C TYR A 290 7.52 -3.30 14.44
N ALA A 291 7.13 -2.49 15.41
CA ALA A 291 7.05 -2.89 16.81
C ALA A 291 5.89 -2.19 17.51
N ALA A 292 5.28 -2.88 18.46
CA ALA A 292 4.22 -2.32 19.30
C ALA A 292 4.34 -2.79 20.74
N ARG A 293 3.80 -1.96 21.64
CA ARG A 293 3.59 -2.31 23.03
C ARG A 293 2.17 -2.84 23.19
N VAL A 294 2.07 -4.12 23.54
CA VAL A 294 0.83 -4.87 23.72
C VAL A 294 0.62 -5.12 25.20
N GLY A 295 -0.58 -4.94 25.72
CA GLY A 295 -0.93 -5.29 27.09
C GLY A 295 -1.78 -4.24 27.82
N GLY A 296 -2.52 -4.71 28.84
CA GLY A 296 -3.35 -3.91 29.73
C GLY A 296 -2.63 -3.50 31.01
N ASP A 297 -3.40 -3.18 32.06
CA ASP A 297 -2.91 -2.63 33.34
C ASP A 297 -2.00 -3.57 34.15
N GLY A 298 -1.90 -4.87 33.78
CA GLY A 298 -1.08 -5.88 34.48
C GLY A 298 0.32 -6.10 33.87
N GLY A 299 0.72 -5.36 32.83
CA GLY A 299 2.02 -5.50 32.17
C GLY A 299 1.94 -5.28 30.66
N SER A 300 3.07 -4.98 30.06
CA SER A 300 3.16 -4.79 28.61
C SER A 300 4.30 -5.60 28.00
N GLU A 301 4.02 -6.22 26.87
CA GLU A 301 4.98 -6.96 26.04
C GLU A 301 5.31 -6.14 24.79
N VAL A 302 6.54 -6.22 24.31
CA VAL A 302 6.94 -5.68 23.02
C VAL A 302 6.88 -6.80 21.98
N GLN A 303 6.06 -6.60 20.95
CA GLN A 303 6.01 -7.46 19.78
C GLN A 303 6.62 -6.72 18.60
N ALA A 304 7.55 -7.36 17.89
CA ALA A 304 8.27 -6.74 16.78
C ALA A 304 8.51 -7.74 15.65
N CYS A 305 8.53 -7.25 14.42
CA CYS A 305 8.85 -8.03 13.23
C CYS A 305 9.49 -7.16 12.14
N GLU A 306 10.27 -7.78 11.29
CA GLU A 306 10.54 -7.29 9.95
C GLU A 306 9.33 -7.57 9.05
N VAL A 307 8.99 -6.64 8.15
CA VAL A 307 8.06 -6.86 7.04
C VAL A 307 8.90 -7.04 5.78
N PHE A 308 9.16 -8.29 5.45
CA PHE A 308 10.15 -8.68 4.45
C PHE A 308 9.69 -8.37 3.02
N LEU A 309 10.57 -7.75 2.25
CA LEU A 309 10.43 -7.58 0.81
C LEU A 309 11.28 -8.62 0.07
N GLY A 310 10.63 -9.55 -0.60
CA GLY A 310 11.31 -10.45 -1.52
C GLY A 310 11.66 -9.75 -2.84
N GLY A 311 12.86 -10.00 -3.37
CA GLY A 311 13.21 -9.69 -4.75
C GLY A 311 12.40 -10.53 -5.74
N ASP A 312 12.88 -10.65 -7.00
CA ASP A 312 12.23 -11.51 -8.01
C ASP A 312 11.96 -12.92 -7.44
N PRO A 313 10.72 -13.42 -7.50
CA PRO A 313 9.54 -12.99 -8.27
C PRO A 313 8.63 -11.99 -7.53
N HIS A 314 9.09 -11.24 -6.56
CA HIS A 314 8.32 -10.29 -5.75
C HIS A 314 7.06 -10.93 -5.12
N PRO A 315 7.23 -11.94 -4.25
CA PRO A 315 6.13 -12.80 -3.81
C PRO A 315 5.08 -12.08 -2.95
N HIS A 316 5.43 -10.95 -2.29
CA HIS A 316 4.47 -10.12 -1.58
C HIS A 316 3.39 -9.56 -2.52
N PHE A 317 3.72 -9.28 -3.78
CA PHE A 317 2.72 -8.92 -4.80
C PHE A 317 1.87 -10.11 -5.25
N SER A 318 2.34 -11.35 -5.13
CA SER A 318 1.50 -12.52 -5.41
C SER A 318 0.33 -12.59 -4.43
N TYR A 319 0.60 -12.42 -3.13
CA TYR A 319 -0.45 -12.44 -2.11
C TYR A 319 -1.40 -11.25 -2.21
N LEU A 320 -0.89 -10.05 -2.56
CA LEU A 320 -1.77 -8.92 -2.91
C LEU A 320 -2.68 -9.28 -4.09
N SER A 321 -2.10 -9.72 -5.20
CA SER A 321 -2.84 -10.01 -6.44
C SER A 321 -3.84 -11.16 -6.29
N LEU A 322 -3.54 -12.18 -5.47
CA LEU A 322 -4.48 -13.26 -5.15
C LEU A 322 -5.69 -12.74 -4.34
N ASN A 323 -5.50 -11.81 -3.40
CA ASN A 323 -6.60 -11.18 -2.67
C ASN A 323 -7.42 -10.25 -3.57
N VAL A 324 -6.78 -9.57 -4.53
CA VAL A 324 -7.46 -8.79 -5.57
C VAL A 324 -8.25 -9.70 -6.51
N GLU A 325 -7.68 -10.82 -6.93
CA GLU A 325 -8.39 -11.83 -7.72
C GLU A 325 -9.61 -12.37 -6.99
N GLU A 326 -9.49 -12.64 -5.68
CA GLU A 326 -10.61 -13.09 -4.86
C GLU A 326 -11.76 -12.08 -4.90
N MET A 327 -11.47 -10.78 -4.77
CA MET A 327 -12.48 -9.74 -4.94
C MET A 327 -13.11 -9.76 -6.33
N PHE A 328 -12.32 -9.94 -7.39
CA PHE A 328 -12.88 -10.05 -8.75
C PHE A 328 -13.81 -11.25 -8.90
N VAL A 329 -13.47 -12.38 -8.31
CA VAL A 329 -14.28 -13.61 -8.39
C VAL A 329 -15.55 -13.50 -7.54
N THR A 330 -15.45 -13.00 -6.32
CA THR A 330 -16.55 -13.03 -5.34
C THR A 330 -17.38 -11.75 -5.30
N GLY A 331 -16.85 -10.64 -5.79
CA GLY A 331 -17.44 -9.30 -5.64
C GLY A 331 -17.27 -8.70 -4.24
N LYS A 332 -16.44 -9.29 -3.37
CA LYS A 332 -16.25 -8.85 -1.99
C LYS A 332 -14.79 -8.47 -1.75
N PRO A 333 -14.51 -7.23 -1.31
CA PRO A 333 -13.16 -6.84 -0.88
C PRO A 333 -12.63 -7.75 0.23
N SER A 334 -11.35 -8.13 0.14
CA SER A 334 -10.68 -8.97 1.15
C SER A 334 -10.28 -8.18 2.40
N TYR A 335 -10.14 -6.86 2.28
CA TYR A 335 -9.83 -5.93 3.38
C TYR A 335 -10.45 -4.56 3.09
N PRO A 336 -10.66 -3.71 4.12
CA PRO A 336 -11.29 -2.41 3.95
C PRO A 336 -10.38 -1.42 3.22
N VAL A 337 -10.91 -0.74 2.19
CA VAL A 337 -10.24 0.35 1.47
C VAL A 337 -10.04 1.59 2.33
N GLU A 338 -10.79 1.71 3.42
CA GLU A 338 -10.70 2.78 4.42
C GLU A 338 -9.30 2.88 5.03
N ARG A 339 -8.56 1.78 5.15
CA ARG A 339 -7.14 1.82 5.54
C ARG A 339 -6.34 2.71 4.59
N THR A 340 -6.44 2.45 3.30
CA THR A 340 -5.68 3.17 2.28
C THR A 340 -6.18 4.61 2.13
N LEU A 341 -7.47 4.87 2.33
CA LEU A 341 -8.01 6.22 2.41
C LEU A 341 -7.36 7.00 3.55
N LEU A 342 -7.30 6.40 4.75
CA LEU A 342 -6.71 7.03 5.93
C LEU A 342 -5.20 7.26 5.75
N THR A 343 -4.46 6.26 5.29
CA THR A 343 -2.99 6.37 5.08
C THR A 343 -2.65 7.37 3.98
N THR A 344 -3.48 7.52 2.95
CA THR A 344 -3.35 8.60 1.95
C THR A 344 -3.44 9.98 2.60
N GLY A 345 -4.43 10.20 3.46
CA GLY A 345 -4.60 11.49 4.15
C GLY A 345 -3.51 11.75 5.20
N ILE A 346 -3.04 10.73 5.90
CA ILE A 346 -1.91 10.86 6.84
C ILE A 346 -0.64 11.27 6.08
N LEU A 347 -0.36 10.65 4.93
CA LEU A 347 0.80 10.97 4.12
C LEU A 347 0.77 12.43 3.66
N GLU A 348 -0.35 12.88 3.08
CA GLU A 348 -0.49 14.28 2.68
C GLU A 348 -0.29 15.23 3.86
N ALA A 349 -0.91 14.97 5.01
CA ALA A 349 -0.75 15.80 6.21
C ALA A 349 0.71 15.83 6.71
N ALA A 350 1.43 14.71 6.62
CA ALA A 350 2.87 14.65 6.97
C ALA A 350 3.72 15.50 6.02
N LEU A 351 3.46 15.43 4.72
CA LEU A 351 4.18 16.24 3.71
C LEU A 351 3.83 17.73 3.82
N ILE A 352 2.57 18.07 4.12
CA ILE A 352 2.16 19.45 4.45
C ILE A 352 2.88 19.95 5.71
N SER A 353 2.97 19.12 6.77
CA SER A 353 3.71 19.45 7.99
C SER A 353 5.17 19.78 7.68
N ARG A 354 5.83 18.93 6.90
CA ARG A 354 7.20 19.12 6.44
C ARG A 354 7.36 20.44 5.68
N HIS A 355 6.56 20.66 4.67
CA HIS A 355 6.61 21.85 3.82
C HIS A 355 6.39 23.15 4.60
N ARG A 356 5.56 23.10 5.65
CA ARG A 356 5.26 24.26 6.51
C ARG A 356 6.25 24.43 7.68
N GLY A 357 7.41 23.80 7.64
CA GLY A 357 8.44 23.92 8.67
C GLY A 357 8.14 23.06 9.91
N HIS A 358 7.67 21.85 9.68
CA HIS A 358 7.44 20.83 10.72
C HIS A 358 6.35 21.16 11.74
N VAL A 359 5.36 21.95 11.33
CA VAL A 359 4.21 22.28 12.21
C VAL A 359 3.30 21.08 12.39
N ARG A 360 2.65 21.02 13.54
CA ARG A 360 1.57 20.05 13.79
C ARG A 360 0.35 20.42 12.94
N VAL A 361 -0.10 19.51 12.08
CA VAL A 361 -1.24 19.68 11.17
C VAL A 361 -2.46 19.00 11.78
N GLU A 362 -3.50 19.78 12.11
CA GLU A 362 -4.80 19.27 12.51
C GLU A 362 -5.50 18.60 11.32
N THR A 363 -6.08 17.42 11.57
CA THR A 363 -6.72 16.63 10.52
C THR A 363 -8.18 16.28 10.83
N PRO A 364 -9.08 17.30 11.02
CA PRO A 364 -10.48 17.04 11.33
C PRO A 364 -11.20 16.23 10.25
N HIS A 365 -10.72 16.30 9.02
CA HIS A 365 -11.22 15.56 7.86
C HIS A 365 -10.84 14.07 7.87
N LEU A 366 -9.80 13.66 8.61
CA LEU A 366 -9.41 12.26 8.76
C LEU A 366 -10.26 11.53 9.82
N ASP A 367 -11.55 11.80 9.82
CA ASP A 367 -12.58 11.10 10.58
C ASP A 367 -13.01 9.83 9.81
N VAL A 368 -12.09 8.87 9.74
CA VAL A 368 -12.27 7.61 9.00
C VAL A 368 -12.31 6.48 10.01
N THR A 369 -13.51 5.98 10.27
CA THR A 369 -13.74 4.87 11.21
C THR A 369 -14.04 3.58 10.45
N TYR A 370 -13.41 2.49 10.85
CA TYR A 370 -13.64 1.17 10.27
C TYR A 370 -13.18 0.05 11.20
N ARG A 371 -13.57 -1.18 10.87
CA ARG A 371 -13.05 -2.39 11.52
C ARG A 371 -12.19 -3.14 10.51
N SER A 372 -11.07 -3.67 10.98
CA SER A 372 -10.22 -4.55 10.18
C SER A 372 -10.90 -5.88 9.90
N TYR A 373 -10.37 -6.63 8.95
CA TYR A 373 -10.79 -8.00 8.64
C TYR A 373 -10.37 -8.97 9.77
N GLU A 374 -11.07 -10.07 9.93
CA GLU A 374 -10.61 -11.18 10.80
C GLU A 374 -9.44 -11.93 10.15
N SER A 375 -9.63 -12.33 8.90
CA SER A 375 -8.62 -13.01 8.09
C SER A 375 -8.78 -12.60 6.62
N VAL A 376 -7.70 -12.76 5.85
CA VAL A 376 -7.73 -12.63 4.39
C VAL A 376 -7.57 -14.02 3.75
N PRO A 377 -8.16 -14.25 2.57
CA PRO A 377 -8.10 -15.54 1.89
C PRO A 377 -6.68 -16.04 1.58
N TRP A 378 -5.77 -15.10 1.28
CA TRP A 378 -4.42 -15.44 0.82
C TRP A 378 -3.37 -14.73 1.68
N ARG A 379 -2.49 -15.56 2.27
CA ARG A 379 -1.36 -15.15 3.10
C ARG A 379 -0.16 -16.06 2.88
N PRO A 380 1.08 -15.58 3.12
CA PRO A 380 2.23 -16.46 3.27
C PRO A 380 2.02 -17.53 4.34
N THR A 381 2.62 -18.70 4.15
CA THR A 381 2.54 -19.81 5.11
C THR A 381 3.63 -19.75 6.18
N GLY A 382 4.66 -18.92 5.97
CA GLY A 382 5.79 -18.74 6.89
C GLY A 382 6.37 -17.34 6.87
N PRO A 383 7.41 -17.09 7.67
CA PRO A 383 8.01 -15.77 7.80
C PRO A 383 8.88 -15.36 6.60
N ARG A 384 9.25 -16.30 5.75
CA ARG A 384 10.10 -16.10 4.56
C ARG A 384 9.55 -16.85 3.36
N PRO A 385 9.82 -16.39 2.12
CA PRO A 385 9.44 -17.08 0.91
C PRO A 385 10.06 -18.48 0.81
N VAL A 386 9.27 -19.44 0.35
CA VAL A 386 9.70 -20.80 0.02
C VAL A 386 9.08 -21.24 -1.30
N GLY A 387 9.56 -22.36 -1.87
CA GLY A 387 9.00 -22.89 -3.11
C GLY A 387 9.04 -21.90 -4.27
N ALA A 388 7.92 -21.74 -4.97
CA ALA A 388 7.84 -20.81 -6.11
C ALA A 388 8.00 -19.34 -5.69
N SER A 389 7.63 -18.99 -4.45
CA SER A 389 7.86 -17.66 -3.88
C SER A 389 9.34 -17.27 -3.77
N ALA A 390 10.23 -18.25 -3.68
CA ALA A 390 11.67 -18.05 -3.57
C ALA A 390 12.43 -18.32 -4.88
N THR A 391 11.72 -18.67 -5.95
CA THR A 391 12.33 -19.01 -7.26
C THR A 391 12.09 -17.84 -8.22
N PRO A 392 13.15 -17.25 -8.81
CA PRO A 392 12.98 -16.17 -9.78
C PRO A 392 12.02 -16.55 -10.91
N TRP A 393 11.30 -15.56 -11.43
CA TRP A 393 10.42 -15.76 -12.58
C TRP A 393 11.25 -16.00 -13.83
N ALA A 394 10.90 -17.04 -14.57
CA ALA A 394 11.48 -17.33 -15.86
C ALA A 394 10.91 -16.41 -16.97
#